data_cce28a2c1cee3de89786cff0ed237eee
#
_entry.id   cce28a2c1cee3de89786cff0ed237eee
#
_cell.length_a   1.000
_cell.length_b   1.000
_cell.length_c   1.000
_cell.angle_alpha   90.00
_cell.angle_beta   90.00
_cell.angle_gamma   90.00
#
_symmetry.space_group_name_H-M   'P 1'
#
loop_
_entity.id
_entity.type
_entity.pdbx_description
1 polymer ?
#
loop_
_entity_poly.entity_id
_entity_poly.type
_entity_poly.pdbx_seq_one_letter_code
_entity_poly.pdbx_strand_id
1 'polypeptide(L)'
;FRSVVTFTGSAATGQQLRAHPNLVAKSIPFTMEADSLNCCVLGEDVTPEQPEFALFIREVVREMTAKAGQKCTAIRRIIVPLAQINAVSDALISRLHKVTVGDPAQEGVKMGALVNSEQRQDVQESVNKLIAAGCEVLLGGEADLSAAGAFFPPTLLYCSQPDETPAVHAIEAFGPVATLMPYRDRQHALTLARAGGGSL
;
A
#
# COMPACT_ATOMS: atom_id res chain seq x y z
N PHE A 1 12.20 -6.56 -38.17
CA PHE A 1 11.67 -6.77 -36.82
C PHE A 1 11.55 -5.42 -36.13
N ARG A 2 10.36 -5.10 -35.56
CA ARG A 2 10.21 -3.96 -34.68
C ARG A 2 10.43 -4.44 -33.24
N SER A 3 11.42 -3.86 -32.57
CA SER A 3 11.61 -4.09 -31.13
C SER A 3 10.55 -3.35 -30.34
N VAL A 4 10.07 -3.95 -29.26
CA VAL A 4 9.17 -3.34 -28.27
C VAL A 4 9.77 -3.60 -26.90
N VAL A 5 9.69 -2.64 -26.00
CA VAL A 5 10.07 -2.81 -24.59
C VAL A 5 8.84 -2.71 -23.73
N THR A 6 8.67 -3.69 -22.87
CA THR A 6 7.62 -3.69 -21.83
C THR A 6 8.32 -3.76 -20.47
N PHE A 7 7.94 -2.89 -19.56
CA PHE A 7 8.53 -2.80 -18.23
C PHE A 7 7.41 -2.80 -17.16
N THR A 8 7.63 -3.56 -16.11
CA THR A 8 6.82 -3.52 -14.88
C THR A 8 7.76 -3.31 -13.69
N GLY A 9 7.50 -2.32 -12.85
CA GLY A 9 8.34 -1.97 -11.70
C GLY A 9 8.07 -0.55 -11.21
N SER A 10 9.05 0.07 -10.52
CA SER A 10 8.89 1.42 -10.02
C SER A 10 8.80 2.46 -11.15
N ALA A 11 8.00 3.52 -10.96
CA ALA A 11 7.89 4.61 -11.91
C ALA A 11 9.25 5.29 -12.16
N ALA A 12 10.08 5.44 -11.14
CA ALA A 12 11.42 6.02 -11.27
C ALA A 12 12.29 5.23 -12.24
N THR A 13 12.37 3.91 -12.09
CA THR A 13 13.12 3.02 -13.00
C THR A 13 12.51 3.04 -14.41
N GLY A 14 11.19 2.96 -14.51
CA GLY A 14 10.50 2.99 -15.79
C GLY A 14 10.76 4.28 -16.58
N GLN A 15 10.78 5.43 -15.92
CA GLN A 15 11.09 6.72 -16.51
C GLN A 15 12.56 6.78 -17.02
N GLN A 16 13.50 6.29 -16.22
CA GLN A 16 14.92 6.19 -16.65
C GLN A 16 15.08 5.32 -17.89
N LEU A 17 14.43 4.14 -17.90
CA LEU A 17 14.47 3.25 -19.06
C LEU A 17 13.84 3.91 -20.28
N ARG A 18 12.67 4.55 -20.14
CA ARG A 18 11.97 5.23 -21.22
C ARG A 18 12.80 6.37 -21.84
N ALA A 19 13.59 7.05 -21.04
CA ALA A 19 14.47 8.12 -21.48
C ALA A 19 15.81 7.62 -22.05
N HIS A 20 16.05 6.31 -22.09
CA HIS A 20 17.32 5.75 -22.56
C HIS A 20 17.59 6.12 -24.03
N PRO A 21 18.79 6.65 -24.38
CA PRO A 21 19.10 7.17 -25.71
C PRO A 21 18.81 6.19 -26.85
N ASN A 22 19.06 4.90 -26.65
CA ASN A 22 18.78 3.88 -27.68
C ASN A 22 17.30 3.69 -27.96
N LEU A 23 16.43 3.83 -26.95
CA LEU A 23 14.97 3.75 -27.13
C LEU A 23 14.46 4.97 -27.89
N VAL A 24 14.94 6.15 -27.51
CA VAL A 24 14.56 7.41 -28.13
C VAL A 24 15.03 7.47 -29.58
N ALA A 25 16.34 7.22 -29.84
CA ALA A 25 16.93 7.32 -31.17
C ALA A 25 16.31 6.35 -32.19
N LYS A 26 15.86 5.18 -31.74
CA LYS A 26 15.25 4.16 -32.60
C LYS A 26 13.73 4.18 -32.59
N SER A 27 13.12 5.15 -31.91
CA SER A 27 11.65 5.25 -31.72
C SER A 27 11.02 3.93 -31.28
N ILE A 28 11.66 3.24 -30.31
CA ILE A 28 11.20 1.94 -29.84
C ILE A 28 9.94 2.17 -28.96
N PRO A 29 8.81 1.53 -29.26
CA PRO A 29 7.63 1.59 -28.40
C PRO A 29 7.97 1.09 -27.00
N PHE A 30 7.57 1.84 -25.98
CA PHE A 30 7.81 1.52 -24.59
C PHE A 30 6.49 1.54 -23.81
N THR A 31 6.11 0.39 -23.26
CA THR A 31 4.96 0.24 -22.38
C THR A 31 5.44 0.11 -20.95
N MET A 32 4.87 0.89 -20.04
CA MET A 32 5.22 0.90 -18.63
C MET A 32 3.99 0.66 -17.78
N GLU A 33 4.07 -0.32 -16.90
CA GLU A 33 3.18 -0.53 -15.77
C GLU A 33 3.97 -0.28 -14.49
N ALA A 34 3.65 0.77 -13.78
CA ALA A 34 4.44 1.21 -12.65
C ALA A 34 3.59 1.89 -11.60
N ASP A 35 3.95 1.67 -10.36
CA ASP A 35 3.34 2.16 -9.13
C ASP A 35 1.79 2.03 -9.15
N SER A 36 1.21 1.64 -8.06
CA SER A 36 -0.23 1.50 -7.94
C SER A 36 -0.68 1.84 -6.53
N LEU A 37 -1.66 2.75 -6.44
CA LEU A 37 -2.22 3.21 -5.18
C LEU A 37 -3.68 2.75 -5.06
N ASN A 38 -3.89 1.43 -5.18
CA ASN A 38 -5.21 0.83 -5.08
C ASN A 38 -5.90 1.22 -3.79
N CYS A 39 -7.19 1.49 -3.89
CA CYS A 39 -8.02 1.73 -2.73
C CYS A 39 -9.08 0.66 -2.53
N CYS A 40 -9.49 0.49 -1.28
CA CYS A 40 -10.69 -0.23 -0.90
C CYS A 40 -11.60 0.72 -0.16
N VAL A 41 -12.85 0.81 -0.59
CA VAL A 41 -13.85 1.73 -0.02
C VAL A 41 -14.89 0.93 0.73
N LEU A 42 -15.09 1.25 2.02
CA LEU A 42 -16.22 0.73 2.80
C LEU A 42 -17.46 1.57 2.52
N GLY A 43 -18.59 0.93 2.19
CA GLY A 43 -19.86 1.62 2.00
C GLY A 43 -20.37 2.28 3.29
N GLU A 44 -21.07 3.40 3.17
CA GLU A 44 -21.64 4.13 4.32
C GLU A 44 -22.78 3.39 5.04
N ASP A 45 -23.38 2.44 4.35
CA ASP A 45 -24.46 1.56 4.82
C ASP A 45 -23.96 0.30 5.53
N VAL A 46 -22.66 0.04 5.53
CA VAL A 46 -22.08 -1.14 6.19
C VAL A 46 -21.76 -0.83 7.65
N THR A 47 -22.30 -1.63 8.56
CA THR A 47 -22.05 -1.53 10.01
C THR A 47 -21.21 -2.71 10.53
N PRO A 48 -20.56 -2.58 11.72
CA PRO A 48 -19.71 -3.64 12.27
C PRO A 48 -20.39 -4.99 12.47
N GLU A 49 -21.72 -5.01 12.60
CA GLU A 49 -22.53 -6.22 12.79
C GLU A 49 -22.80 -6.98 11.50
N GLN A 50 -22.57 -6.35 10.35
CA GLN A 50 -22.83 -6.93 9.03
C GLN A 50 -21.67 -7.80 8.55
N PRO A 51 -21.93 -8.86 7.80
CA PRO A 51 -20.88 -9.75 7.27
C PRO A 51 -19.93 -9.04 6.29
N GLU A 52 -20.40 -8.01 5.60
CA GLU A 52 -19.61 -7.17 4.68
C GLU A 52 -18.48 -6.44 5.41
N PHE A 53 -18.71 -6.00 6.65
CA PHE A 53 -17.66 -5.40 7.47
C PHE A 53 -16.52 -6.40 7.75
N ALA A 54 -16.88 -7.60 8.21
CA ALA A 54 -15.90 -8.65 8.49
C ALA A 54 -15.14 -9.08 7.22
N LEU A 55 -15.83 -9.11 6.07
CA LEU A 55 -15.23 -9.36 4.76
C LEU A 55 -14.24 -8.27 4.38
N PHE A 56 -14.63 -7.00 4.49
CA PHE A 56 -13.76 -5.84 4.22
C PHE A 56 -12.48 -5.92 5.03
N ILE A 57 -12.57 -6.08 6.35
CA ILE A 57 -11.41 -6.18 7.24
C ILE A 57 -10.51 -7.37 6.85
N ARG A 58 -11.10 -8.52 6.53
CA ARG A 58 -10.35 -9.71 6.11
C ARG A 58 -9.56 -9.47 4.83
N GLU A 59 -10.22 -8.88 3.82
CA GLU A 59 -9.59 -8.64 2.52
C GLU A 59 -8.49 -7.58 2.60
N VAL A 60 -8.70 -6.51 3.36
CA VAL A 60 -7.66 -5.50 3.60
C VAL A 60 -6.42 -6.15 4.24
N VAL A 61 -6.59 -6.92 5.31
CA VAL A 61 -5.48 -7.61 5.98
C VAL A 61 -4.78 -8.59 5.03
N ARG A 62 -5.56 -9.36 4.25
CA ARG A 62 -5.00 -10.29 3.26
C ARG A 62 -4.16 -9.57 2.22
N GLU A 63 -4.65 -8.48 1.67
CA GLU A 63 -3.95 -7.72 0.64
C GLU A 63 -2.69 -7.02 1.18
N MET A 64 -2.70 -6.57 2.43
CA MET A 64 -1.53 -6.00 3.08
C MET A 64 -0.43 -7.03 3.36
N THR A 65 -0.80 -8.29 3.65
CA THR A 65 0.15 -9.30 4.17
C THR A 65 0.55 -10.38 3.16
N ALA A 66 -0.28 -10.65 2.14
CA ALA A 66 0.07 -11.58 1.08
C ALA A 66 1.32 -11.11 0.34
N LYS A 67 2.35 -11.98 0.23
CA LYS A 67 3.67 -11.65 -0.32
C LYS A 67 4.32 -10.43 0.35
N ALA A 68 4.05 -10.22 1.65
CA ALA A 68 4.47 -9.02 2.39
C ALA A 68 4.04 -7.71 1.70
N GLY A 69 2.84 -7.69 1.11
CA GLY A 69 2.30 -6.53 0.40
C GLY A 69 2.98 -6.19 -0.93
N GLN A 70 3.91 -7.00 -1.41
CA GLN A 70 4.65 -6.77 -2.67
C GLN A 70 3.85 -7.26 -3.87
N LYS A 71 2.71 -6.61 -4.10
CA LYS A 71 1.77 -6.88 -5.19
C LYS A 71 1.33 -5.56 -5.81
N CYS A 72 1.24 -5.50 -7.13
CA CYS A 72 0.67 -4.36 -7.84
C CYS A 72 -0.81 -4.13 -7.48
N THR A 73 -1.53 -5.18 -7.07
CA THR A 73 -2.94 -5.12 -6.67
C THR A 73 -3.16 -4.92 -5.17
N ALA A 74 -2.10 -4.78 -4.35
CA ALA A 74 -2.25 -4.60 -2.91
C ALA A 74 -3.01 -3.31 -2.57
N ILE A 75 -3.86 -3.38 -1.55
CA ILE A 75 -4.59 -2.21 -1.06
C ILE A 75 -3.62 -1.31 -0.30
N ARG A 76 -3.43 -0.09 -0.80
CA ARG A 76 -2.57 0.94 -0.18
C ARG A 76 -3.38 1.99 0.56
N ARG A 77 -4.63 2.22 0.12
CA ARG A 77 -5.51 3.25 0.65
C ARG A 77 -6.83 2.64 1.08
N ILE A 78 -7.13 2.75 2.37
CA ILE A 78 -8.34 2.21 3.01
C ILE A 78 -9.26 3.39 3.28
N ILE A 79 -10.34 3.54 2.51
CA ILE A 79 -11.22 4.70 2.53
C ILE A 79 -12.53 4.30 3.20
N VAL A 80 -12.84 4.89 4.36
CA VAL A 80 -13.98 4.48 5.18
C VAL A 80 -14.81 5.68 5.66
N PRO A 81 -16.10 5.50 5.99
CA PRO A 81 -16.91 6.57 6.58
C PRO A 81 -16.26 7.12 7.85
N LEU A 82 -16.26 8.43 8.03
CA LEU A 82 -15.70 9.08 9.21
C LEU A 82 -16.27 8.48 10.53
N ALA A 83 -17.56 8.18 10.55
CA ALA A 83 -18.21 7.58 11.71
C ALA A 83 -17.70 6.18 12.08
N GLN A 84 -17.04 5.48 11.15
CA GLN A 84 -16.56 4.10 11.33
C GLN A 84 -15.04 3.98 11.50
N ILE A 85 -14.30 5.08 11.51
CA ILE A 85 -12.84 5.08 11.60
C ILE A 85 -12.36 4.24 12.78
N ASN A 86 -12.92 4.44 13.98
CA ASN A 86 -12.48 3.73 15.18
C ASN A 86 -12.77 2.22 15.06
N ALA A 87 -13.98 1.85 14.65
CA ALA A 87 -14.36 0.44 14.52
C ALA A 87 -13.48 -0.29 13.49
N VAL A 88 -13.19 0.34 12.35
CA VAL A 88 -12.30 -0.22 11.32
C VAL A 88 -10.87 -0.29 11.81
N SER A 89 -10.36 0.77 12.43
CA SER A 89 -9.01 0.83 12.99
C SER A 89 -8.78 -0.30 14.01
N ASP A 90 -9.67 -0.42 15.00
CA ASP A 90 -9.56 -1.45 16.05
C ASP A 90 -9.59 -2.87 15.46
N ALA A 91 -10.49 -3.11 14.49
CA ALA A 91 -10.62 -4.40 13.84
C ALA A 91 -9.37 -4.75 13.01
N LEU A 92 -8.80 -3.79 12.28
CA LEU A 92 -7.57 -3.98 11.50
C LEU A 92 -6.38 -4.25 12.43
N ILE A 93 -6.17 -3.42 13.46
CA ILE A 93 -5.09 -3.58 14.44
C ILE A 93 -5.18 -4.96 15.09
N SER A 94 -6.37 -5.35 15.57
CA SER A 94 -6.58 -6.66 16.20
C SER A 94 -6.21 -7.84 15.31
N ARG A 95 -6.45 -7.74 14.00
CA ARG A 95 -6.10 -8.80 13.04
C ARG A 95 -4.64 -8.75 12.61
N LEU A 96 -4.08 -7.57 12.36
CA LEU A 96 -2.69 -7.39 11.96
C LEU A 96 -1.72 -7.82 13.07
N HIS A 97 -2.05 -7.58 14.35
CA HIS A 97 -1.27 -8.11 15.49
C HIS A 97 -1.11 -9.64 15.52
N LYS A 98 -2.04 -10.37 14.88
CA LYS A 98 -2.00 -11.84 14.80
C LYS A 98 -1.18 -12.36 13.62
N VAL A 99 -0.60 -11.45 12.83
CA VAL A 99 0.26 -11.80 11.69
C VAL A 99 1.69 -12.04 12.19
N THR A 100 2.07 -13.30 12.26
CA THR A 100 3.44 -13.70 12.58
C THR A 100 4.33 -13.46 11.36
N VAL A 101 5.36 -12.65 11.56
CA VAL A 101 6.37 -12.33 10.53
C VAL A 101 7.63 -13.17 10.80
N GLY A 102 8.17 -13.83 9.80
CA GLY A 102 9.35 -14.66 9.96
C GLY A 102 9.65 -15.53 8.73
N ASP A 103 10.47 -16.56 8.95
CA ASP A 103 10.79 -17.54 7.92
C ASP A 103 9.54 -18.36 7.56
N PRO A 104 9.06 -18.32 6.29
CA PRO A 104 7.87 -19.06 5.87
C PRO A 104 7.98 -20.57 5.97
N ALA A 105 9.19 -21.12 6.12
CA ALA A 105 9.39 -22.54 6.36
C ALA A 105 9.03 -22.97 7.80
N GLN A 106 8.87 -22.03 8.71
CA GLN A 106 8.49 -22.29 10.09
C GLN A 106 6.97 -22.35 10.25
N GLU A 107 6.50 -23.31 11.03
CA GLU A 107 5.07 -23.45 11.31
C GLU A 107 4.51 -22.21 12.02
N GLY A 108 3.32 -21.77 11.62
CA GLY A 108 2.64 -20.62 12.20
C GLY A 108 3.06 -19.25 11.64
N VAL A 109 4.12 -19.16 10.83
CA VAL A 109 4.49 -17.93 10.14
C VAL A 109 3.48 -17.65 9.02
N LYS A 110 2.96 -16.40 8.99
CA LYS A 110 1.92 -15.96 8.04
C LYS A 110 2.43 -14.98 7.01
N MET A 111 3.55 -14.30 7.28
CA MET A 111 4.14 -13.33 6.36
C MET A 111 5.66 -13.47 6.37
N GLY A 112 6.25 -13.59 5.18
CA GLY A 112 7.68 -13.65 4.97
C GLY A 112 8.34 -12.27 4.86
N ALA A 113 9.60 -12.27 4.43
CA ALA A 113 10.39 -11.06 4.20
C ALA A 113 10.00 -10.35 2.89
N LEU A 114 10.42 -9.10 2.78
CA LEU A 114 10.54 -8.38 1.51
C LEU A 114 11.64 -9.03 0.64
N VAL A 115 11.70 -8.64 -0.64
CA VAL A 115 12.59 -9.29 -1.62
C VAL A 115 14.08 -9.16 -1.25
N ASN A 116 14.48 -8.06 -0.65
CA ASN A 116 15.84 -7.79 -0.18
C ASN A 116 15.88 -6.64 0.84
N SER A 117 17.06 -6.35 1.40
CA SER A 117 17.26 -5.27 2.37
C SER A 117 17.13 -3.87 1.76
N GLU A 118 17.42 -3.69 0.49
CA GLU A 118 17.21 -2.42 -0.23
C GLU A 118 15.70 -2.10 -0.28
N GLN A 119 14.88 -3.07 -0.68
CA GLN A 119 13.41 -2.91 -0.67
C GLN A 119 12.87 -2.62 0.75
N ARG A 120 13.45 -3.23 1.79
CA ARG A 120 13.09 -2.93 3.18
C ARG A 120 13.38 -1.47 3.52
N GLN A 121 14.53 -0.96 3.10
CA GLN A 121 14.89 0.44 3.29
C GLN A 121 13.95 1.38 2.52
N ASP A 122 13.65 1.09 1.26
CA ASP A 122 12.72 1.87 0.43
C ASP A 122 11.32 1.96 1.06
N VAL A 123 10.82 0.85 1.61
CA VAL A 123 9.55 0.82 2.34
C VAL A 123 9.63 1.69 3.60
N GLN A 124 10.71 1.60 4.37
CA GLN A 124 10.90 2.44 5.56
C GLN A 124 10.95 3.93 5.20
N GLU A 125 11.67 4.30 4.14
CA GLU A 125 11.73 5.68 3.66
C GLU A 125 10.34 6.18 3.21
N SER A 126 9.57 5.34 2.54
CA SER A 126 8.21 5.67 2.12
C SER A 126 7.28 5.88 3.33
N VAL A 127 7.37 5.02 4.35
CA VAL A 127 6.64 5.19 5.61
C VAL A 127 7.04 6.50 6.30
N ASN A 128 8.34 6.79 6.38
CA ASN A 128 8.85 8.01 7.00
C ASN A 128 8.34 9.27 6.28
N LYS A 129 8.27 9.25 4.94
CA LYS A 129 7.71 10.35 4.14
C LYS A 129 6.21 10.55 4.40
N LEU A 130 5.45 9.47 4.56
CA LEU A 130 4.03 9.53 4.90
C LEU A 130 3.82 10.10 6.32
N ILE A 131 4.63 9.68 7.29
CA ILE A 131 4.61 10.23 8.65
C ILE A 131 4.97 11.73 8.65
N ALA A 132 6.02 12.11 7.94
CA ALA A 132 6.42 13.51 7.80
C ALA A 132 5.37 14.39 7.11
N ALA A 133 4.52 13.78 6.27
CA ALA A 133 3.38 14.44 5.65
C ALA A 133 2.14 14.56 6.56
N GLY A 134 2.20 14.05 7.80
CA GLY A 134 1.13 14.16 8.78
C GLY A 134 0.31 12.89 9.01
N CYS A 135 0.75 11.74 8.51
CA CYS A 135 0.12 10.46 8.86
C CYS A 135 0.54 10.01 10.27
N GLU A 136 -0.40 9.49 11.02
CA GLU A 136 -0.18 8.86 12.32
C GLU A 136 0.06 7.35 12.16
N VAL A 137 0.96 6.77 12.97
CA VAL A 137 1.19 5.33 13.00
C VAL A 137 0.21 4.69 13.98
N LEU A 138 -0.69 3.84 13.48
CA LEU A 138 -1.60 3.07 14.31
C LEU A 138 -1.02 1.70 14.69
N LEU A 139 -0.18 1.12 13.82
CA LEU A 139 0.49 -0.16 14.03
C LEU A 139 1.76 -0.23 13.20
N GLY A 140 2.82 -0.87 13.73
CA GLY A 140 4.08 -1.07 13.01
C GLY A 140 4.86 0.22 12.84
N GLY A 141 5.19 0.57 11.60
CA GLY A 141 5.83 1.84 11.23
C GLY A 141 7.36 1.78 11.19
N GLU A 142 7.96 0.85 11.89
CA GLU A 142 9.43 0.77 11.99
C GLU A 142 9.92 -0.67 11.87
N ALA A 143 10.90 -0.89 11.02
CA ALA A 143 11.62 -2.15 10.91
C ALA A 143 12.96 -2.07 11.66
N ASP A 144 13.37 -3.17 12.27
CA ASP A 144 14.74 -3.28 12.77
C ASP A 144 15.70 -3.46 11.59
N LEU A 145 16.27 -2.35 11.12
CA LEU A 145 17.19 -2.34 9.98
C LEU A 145 18.54 -3.02 10.30
N SER A 146 18.85 -3.26 11.58
CA SER A 146 20.06 -3.97 12.02
C SER A 146 19.86 -5.50 12.01
N ALA A 147 18.62 -5.96 12.06
CA ALA A 147 18.32 -7.40 12.06
C ALA A 147 18.64 -8.04 10.71
N ALA A 148 19.06 -9.31 10.76
CA ALA A 148 19.27 -10.12 9.57
C ALA A 148 17.94 -10.35 8.81
N GLY A 149 18.03 -10.39 7.48
CA GLY A 149 16.88 -10.54 6.60
C GLY A 149 16.19 -9.22 6.27
N ALA A 150 15.15 -9.31 5.44
CA ALA A 150 14.41 -8.15 4.97
C ALA A 150 12.96 -8.13 5.52
N PHE A 151 12.81 -8.47 6.77
CA PHE A 151 11.50 -8.47 7.43
C PHE A 151 11.01 -7.05 7.69
N PHE A 152 9.72 -6.83 7.48
CA PHE A 152 9.05 -5.57 7.76
C PHE A 152 7.71 -5.85 8.46
N PRO A 153 7.37 -5.17 9.56
CA PRO A 153 6.12 -5.42 10.24
C PRO A 153 4.92 -4.92 9.41
N PRO A 154 3.74 -5.57 9.50
CA PRO A 154 2.52 -4.97 8.99
C PRO A 154 2.34 -3.58 9.57
N THR A 155 2.14 -2.59 8.70
CA THR A 155 2.09 -1.18 9.08
C THR A 155 0.77 -0.57 8.64
N LEU A 156 0.03 -0.05 9.62
CA LEU A 156 -1.20 0.70 9.40
C LEU A 156 -0.97 2.16 9.77
N LEU A 157 -1.11 3.04 8.79
CA LEU A 157 -1.09 4.48 8.99
C LEU A 157 -2.51 5.04 8.99
N TYR A 158 -2.70 6.21 9.59
CA TYR A 158 -3.94 6.98 9.56
C TYR A 158 -3.67 8.39 9.05
N CYS A 159 -4.45 8.83 8.08
CA CYS A 159 -4.43 10.20 7.57
C CYS A 159 -5.79 10.84 7.84
N SER A 160 -5.85 11.76 8.80
CA SER A 160 -7.11 12.43 9.19
C SER A 160 -7.60 13.45 8.17
N GLN A 161 -6.70 14.01 7.36
CA GLN A 161 -6.98 15.05 6.36
C GLN A 161 -6.45 14.64 4.97
N PRO A 162 -7.06 13.62 4.34
CA PRO A 162 -6.55 13.09 3.08
C PRO A 162 -6.63 14.10 1.92
N ASP A 163 -7.55 15.07 1.96
CA ASP A 163 -7.65 16.14 0.94
C ASP A 163 -6.43 17.07 0.98
N GLU A 164 -5.82 17.27 2.16
CA GLU A 164 -4.70 18.19 2.40
C GLU A 164 -3.35 17.49 2.42
N THR A 165 -3.34 16.15 2.26
CA THR A 165 -2.14 15.33 2.33
C THR A 165 -1.88 14.59 1.00
N PRO A 166 -1.39 15.29 -0.04
CA PRO A 166 -1.17 14.67 -1.36
C PRO A 166 -0.27 13.43 -1.34
N ALA A 167 0.60 13.34 -0.35
CA ALA A 167 1.54 12.23 -0.19
C ALA A 167 0.86 10.87 -0.12
N VAL A 168 -0.32 10.77 0.53
CA VAL A 168 -1.06 9.50 0.63
C VAL A 168 -1.65 9.02 -0.69
N HIS A 169 -1.71 9.92 -1.67
CA HIS A 169 -2.19 9.64 -3.02
C HIS A 169 -1.06 9.54 -4.06
N ALA A 170 0.21 9.70 -3.63
CA ALA A 170 1.36 9.77 -4.53
C ALA A 170 2.50 8.80 -4.12
N ILE A 171 2.60 8.41 -2.85
CA ILE A 171 3.67 7.54 -2.36
C ILE A 171 3.17 6.12 -2.22
N GLU A 172 3.71 5.21 -3.03
CA GLU A 172 3.54 3.78 -2.85
C GLU A 172 4.66 3.22 -1.96
N ALA A 173 4.31 2.70 -0.78
CA ALA A 173 5.21 1.85 0.00
C ALA A 173 5.00 0.39 -0.45
N PHE A 174 5.87 -0.12 -1.33
CA PHE A 174 5.73 -1.47 -1.91
C PHE A 174 6.12 -2.56 -0.90
N GLY A 175 5.31 -2.65 0.15
CA GLY A 175 5.46 -3.52 1.32
C GLY A 175 4.13 -3.71 2.06
N PRO A 176 4.14 -4.26 3.28
CA PRO A 176 2.93 -4.54 4.05
C PRO A 176 2.39 -3.26 4.74
N VAL A 177 2.15 -2.23 3.94
CA VAL A 177 1.78 -0.87 4.40
C VAL A 177 0.49 -0.43 3.75
N ALA A 178 -0.44 0.12 4.53
CA ALA A 178 -1.62 0.79 4.02
C ALA A 178 -2.00 1.99 4.91
N THR A 179 -2.69 2.97 4.33
CA THR A 179 -3.14 4.17 5.01
C THR A 179 -4.67 4.20 5.10
N LEU A 180 -5.18 4.30 6.32
CA LEU A 180 -6.61 4.49 6.62
C LEU A 180 -6.98 5.96 6.48
N MET A 181 -8.07 6.26 5.79
CA MET A 181 -8.53 7.61 5.48
C MET A 181 -10.03 7.75 5.68
N PRO A 182 -10.52 8.82 6.34
CA PRO A 182 -11.94 9.07 6.47
C PRO A 182 -12.52 9.72 5.22
N TYR A 183 -13.77 9.39 4.92
CA TYR A 183 -14.59 10.19 4.01
C TYR A 183 -15.86 10.68 4.69
N ARG A 184 -16.41 11.81 4.21
CA ARG A 184 -17.58 12.48 4.77
C ARG A 184 -18.90 12.02 4.14
N ASP A 185 -18.85 11.79 2.84
CA ASP A 185 -19.98 11.37 2.02
C ASP A 185 -19.48 10.62 0.77
N ARG A 186 -20.41 10.05 0.02
CA ARG A 186 -20.13 9.27 -1.19
C ARG A 186 -19.32 10.04 -2.23
N GLN A 187 -19.60 11.34 -2.43
CA GLN A 187 -18.87 12.15 -3.40
C GLN A 187 -17.42 12.35 -2.97
N HIS A 188 -17.19 12.54 -1.68
CA HIS A 188 -15.85 12.63 -1.11
C HIS A 188 -15.08 11.30 -1.26
N ALA A 189 -15.73 10.15 -0.99
CA ALA A 189 -15.11 8.84 -1.22
C ALA A 189 -14.65 8.64 -2.67
N LEU A 190 -15.47 9.05 -3.65
CA LEU A 190 -15.12 9.01 -5.07
C LEU A 190 -13.94 9.94 -5.40
N THR A 191 -13.88 11.12 -4.80
CA THR A 191 -12.78 12.06 -4.98
C THR A 191 -11.47 11.47 -4.47
N LEU A 192 -11.46 10.91 -3.25
CA LEU A 192 -10.29 10.24 -2.69
C LEU A 192 -9.87 9.01 -3.51
N ALA A 193 -10.82 8.22 -3.97
CA ALA A 193 -10.50 7.07 -4.82
C ALA A 193 -9.77 7.50 -6.10
N ARG A 194 -10.27 8.53 -6.79
CA ARG A 194 -9.70 9.09 -8.03
C ARG A 194 -8.32 9.72 -7.83
N ALA A 195 -8.03 10.25 -6.64
CA ALA A 195 -6.76 10.90 -6.33
C ALA A 195 -5.53 9.96 -6.48
N GLY A 196 -5.74 8.64 -6.51
CA GLY A 196 -4.66 7.66 -6.76
C GLY A 196 -4.17 7.56 -8.20
N GLY A 197 -4.73 8.34 -9.12
CA GLY A 197 -4.14 8.55 -10.45
C GLY A 197 -4.15 7.33 -11.39
N GLY A 198 -5.07 6.40 -11.24
CA GLY A 198 -5.17 5.21 -12.09
C GLY A 198 -4.52 3.99 -11.45
N SER A 199 -5.21 3.42 -10.52
CA SER A 199 -4.86 2.14 -9.88
C SER A 199 -5.37 0.95 -10.69
N LEU A 200 -4.86 -0.23 -10.39
CA LEU A 200 -5.25 -1.52 -10.99
C LEU A 200 -6.61 -2.00 -10.46
#